data_14f8ab2b652abfc54c41956fe0da9032
#
_entry.id   14f8ab2b652abfc54c41956fe0da9032
#
_cell.length_a   1.000
_cell.length_b   1.000
_cell.length_c   1.000
_cell.angle_alpha   90.00
_cell.angle_beta   90.00
_cell.angle_gamma   90.00
#
_symmetry.space_group_name_H-M   'P 1'
#
loop_
_entity.id
_entity.type
_entity.pdbx_description
1 polymer ?
#
loop_
_entity_poly.entity_id
_entity_poly.type
_entity_poly.pdbx_seq_one_letter_code
_entity_poly.pdbx_strand_id
1 'polypeptide(L)'
;MPQMDFFPQRPAVHPMIYAYRDLNPDYDGLLKVGYTEKDVDRRVAQQYPTKRPDGKLPYEILYRSSAMREDGSCFTDHDVHRMLRRRKITGVGGEWFRCTVDELEAAVLAVKTDTLNEENRTRTFSMRPEQEEAVNKTIAYFRSAKLDTPDRAPKFLWNAKMRFGKTFAAYELAKRMGLKKVLVLTFKPAVEAAWEEDLMTHKDFEGWQFICRDGMRYEDADLSRPIVCFGSFQDYLGTNESGGIKAKNEWVHTTNWDIVIFDEYHFGAWRDNAKKLFEMDNEDEDYDFDMEKYKKDEADNAYNETFLPITTSYYLFLSGTPFRAINSGEFIEDQIYNWTYSDEQRAKENWDGVADNPYAALPRMVMMTYRIPDSIRQIAMQGQFDEFDLNVFFSAKYGEKSKPETARFVYENEVQKWLDLIRGSYLPASVDDMKLGQDKRPPMPFSDTRLLNVLSHTFWFLPNVASCYAMYNLLQQKQNSFYRDYRINVCAGPKAGIGVDALEPVQKSMGDPLITKTITLSCGKLTTGVTVK
;
A
#
# COMPACT_ATOMS: atom_id res chain seq x y z
N MET A 1 0.70 -57.02 -1.55
CA MET A 1 -0.27 -56.48 -2.55
C MET A 1 -1.06 -55.41 -1.86
N PRO A 2 -1.15 -54.19 -2.36
CA PRO A 2 -2.00 -53.17 -1.77
C PRO A 2 -3.46 -53.67 -1.92
N GLN A 3 -4.20 -53.65 -0.83
CA GLN A 3 -5.63 -53.93 -0.80
C GLN A 3 -6.31 -52.91 -1.71
N MET A 4 -6.88 -53.35 -2.82
CA MET A 4 -7.77 -52.52 -3.64
C MET A 4 -9.02 -52.27 -2.79
N ASP A 5 -9.23 -51.03 -2.35
CA ASP A 5 -10.50 -50.61 -1.79
C ASP A 5 -11.56 -50.70 -2.89
N PHE A 6 -12.45 -51.66 -2.75
CA PHE A 6 -13.52 -51.93 -3.71
C PHE A 6 -14.53 -50.77 -3.78
N PHE A 7 -14.54 -49.91 -2.76
CA PHE A 7 -15.31 -48.65 -2.68
C PHE A 7 -14.36 -47.50 -2.38
N PRO A 8 -13.89 -46.80 -3.39
CA PRO A 8 -13.03 -45.61 -3.15
C PRO A 8 -13.79 -44.62 -2.27
N GLN A 9 -13.12 -44.09 -1.25
CA GLN A 9 -13.70 -43.06 -0.39
C GLN A 9 -14.13 -41.87 -1.26
N ARG A 10 -15.29 -41.28 -0.91
CA ARG A 10 -15.76 -40.07 -1.59
C ARG A 10 -14.69 -39.00 -1.42
N PRO A 11 -14.18 -38.37 -2.52
CA PRO A 11 -13.19 -37.31 -2.39
C PRO A 11 -13.76 -36.15 -1.59
N ALA A 12 -12.91 -35.44 -0.86
CA ALA A 12 -13.31 -34.21 -0.16
C ALA A 12 -14.00 -33.25 -1.15
N VAL A 13 -15.21 -32.82 -0.78
CA VAL A 13 -16.03 -31.95 -1.63
C VAL A 13 -15.82 -30.51 -1.17
N HIS A 14 -15.45 -29.64 -2.08
CA HIS A 14 -15.35 -28.21 -1.84
C HIS A 14 -16.44 -27.50 -2.64
N PRO A 15 -17.61 -27.22 -2.03
CA PRO A 15 -18.70 -26.55 -2.73
C PRO A 15 -18.30 -25.13 -3.09
N MET A 16 -18.50 -24.75 -4.34
CA MET A 16 -18.10 -23.46 -4.92
C MET A 16 -19.27 -22.79 -5.63
N ILE A 17 -19.40 -21.48 -5.41
CA ILE A 17 -20.13 -20.59 -6.32
C ILE A 17 -19.14 -20.07 -7.35
N TYR A 18 -19.53 -20.07 -8.59
CA TYR A 18 -18.74 -19.50 -9.70
C TYR A 18 -19.60 -18.63 -10.60
N ALA A 19 -18.94 -17.69 -11.29
CA ALA A 19 -19.58 -16.99 -12.39
C ALA A 19 -18.63 -16.80 -13.55
N TYR A 20 -19.20 -16.78 -14.74
CA TYR A 20 -18.48 -16.51 -15.97
C TYR A 20 -19.32 -15.65 -16.92
N ARG A 21 -18.63 -14.96 -17.83
CA ARG A 21 -19.25 -14.32 -18.99
C ARG A 21 -19.06 -15.17 -20.24
N ASP A 22 -20.08 -15.22 -21.09
CA ASP A 22 -19.95 -15.70 -22.44
C ASP A 22 -19.38 -14.59 -23.32
N LEU A 23 -18.44 -14.92 -24.21
CA LEU A 23 -17.80 -13.96 -25.11
C LEU A 23 -18.62 -13.72 -26.39
N ASN A 24 -19.82 -14.28 -26.49
CA ASN A 24 -20.79 -13.92 -27.55
C ASN A 24 -21.38 -12.54 -27.23
N PRO A 25 -21.41 -11.60 -28.19
CA PRO A 25 -21.97 -10.27 -28.00
C PRO A 25 -23.44 -10.24 -27.50
N ASP A 26 -24.23 -11.26 -27.78
CA ASP A 26 -25.60 -11.37 -27.28
C ASP A 26 -25.71 -11.48 -25.75
N TYR A 27 -24.62 -11.85 -25.10
CA TYR A 27 -24.51 -12.00 -23.63
C TYR A 27 -23.74 -10.85 -22.96
N ASP A 28 -23.53 -9.75 -23.68
CA ASP A 28 -22.77 -8.62 -23.11
C ASP A 28 -23.48 -8.03 -21.87
N GLY A 29 -22.67 -7.79 -20.82
CA GLY A 29 -23.16 -7.34 -19.52
C GLY A 29 -23.92 -8.39 -18.71
N LEU A 30 -23.85 -9.67 -19.09
CA LEU A 30 -24.47 -10.78 -18.36
C LEU A 30 -23.43 -11.67 -17.71
N LEU A 31 -23.69 -12.09 -16.47
CA LEU A 31 -22.95 -13.13 -15.78
C LEU A 31 -23.84 -14.34 -15.57
N LYS A 32 -23.30 -15.52 -15.87
CA LYS A 32 -23.92 -16.78 -15.46
C LYS A 32 -23.39 -17.20 -14.11
N VAL A 33 -24.28 -17.37 -13.14
CA VAL A 33 -23.97 -17.70 -11.74
C VAL A 33 -24.39 -19.13 -11.46
N GLY A 34 -23.45 -19.98 -11.09
CA GLY A 34 -23.70 -21.40 -10.85
C GLY A 34 -22.99 -21.95 -9.62
N TYR A 35 -23.35 -23.19 -9.29
CA TYR A 35 -22.80 -23.95 -8.19
C TYR A 35 -22.13 -25.24 -8.68
N THR A 36 -21.07 -25.64 -8.01
CA THR A 36 -20.43 -26.95 -8.24
C THR A 36 -19.76 -27.48 -6.98
N GLU A 37 -19.79 -28.79 -6.83
CA GLU A 37 -18.97 -29.53 -5.86
C GLU A 37 -17.69 -30.10 -6.49
N LYS A 38 -17.48 -29.81 -7.78
CA LYS A 38 -16.35 -30.26 -8.58
C LYS A 38 -15.47 -29.07 -8.92
N ASP A 39 -14.40 -29.35 -9.63
CA ASP A 39 -13.55 -28.33 -10.21
C ASP A 39 -14.34 -27.38 -11.12
N VAL A 40 -14.21 -26.06 -10.91
CA VAL A 40 -15.00 -25.02 -11.60
C VAL A 40 -14.66 -25.01 -13.10
N ASP A 41 -13.39 -25.14 -13.48
CA ASP A 41 -12.98 -25.10 -14.90
C ASP A 41 -13.58 -26.27 -15.66
N ARG A 42 -13.56 -27.45 -15.07
CA ARG A 42 -14.21 -28.64 -15.64
C ARG A 42 -15.73 -28.46 -15.75
N ARG A 43 -16.34 -27.87 -14.73
CA ARG A 43 -17.79 -27.65 -14.74
C ARG A 43 -18.23 -26.68 -15.83
N VAL A 44 -17.52 -25.57 -16.00
CA VAL A 44 -17.82 -24.58 -17.04
C VAL A 44 -17.52 -25.17 -18.43
N ALA A 45 -16.38 -25.85 -18.60
CA ALA A 45 -16.04 -26.50 -19.87
C ALA A 45 -17.10 -27.50 -20.35
N GLN A 46 -17.77 -28.22 -19.44
CA GLN A 46 -18.86 -29.15 -19.78
C GLN A 46 -20.09 -28.47 -20.39
N GLN A 47 -20.26 -27.17 -20.16
CA GLN A 47 -21.37 -26.39 -20.75
C GLN A 47 -21.05 -25.95 -22.20
N TYR A 48 -19.79 -26.08 -22.63
CA TYR A 48 -19.29 -25.75 -23.96
C TYR A 48 -18.58 -26.97 -24.59
N PRO A 49 -19.33 -28.01 -24.95
CA PRO A 49 -18.74 -29.28 -25.41
C PRO A 49 -18.02 -29.14 -26.77
N THR A 50 -18.35 -28.14 -27.54
CA THR A 50 -17.78 -27.92 -28.88
C THR A 50 -16.55 -27.03 -28.79
N LYS A 51 -15.40 -27.56 -29.22
CA LYS A 51 -14.16 -26.77 -29.31
C LYS A 51 -14.18 -25.86 -30.52
N ARG A 52 -13.78 -24.60 -30.37
CA ARG A 52 -13.61 -23.67 -31.49
C ARG A 52 -12.36 -24.02 -32.30
N PRO A 53 -12.38 -23.84 -33.63
CA PRO A 53 -11.26 -24.12 -34.51
C PRO A 53 -9.99 -23.30 -34.16
N ASP A 54 -10.18 -22.08 -33.62
CA ASP A 54 -9.11 -21.18 -33.18
C ASP A 54 -8.51 -21.52 -31.82
N GLY A 55 -9.02 -22.55 -31.15
CA GLY A 55 -8.58 -23.00 -29.83
C GLY A 55 -8.95 -22.07 -28.67
N LYS A 56 -9.62 -20.95 -28.92
CA LYS A 56 -10.03 -20.01 -27.87
C LYS A 56 -11.27 -20.48 -27.13
N LEU A 57 -11.31 -20.24 -25.82
CA LEU A 57 -12.48 -20.51 -25.02
C LEU A 57 -13.59 -19.50 -25.35
N PRO A 58 -14.86 -19.93 -25.47
CA PRO A 58 -15.99 -19.05 -25.71
C PRO A 58 -16.48 -18.29 -24.48
N TYR A 59 -15.84 -18.46 -23.34
CA TYR A 59 -16.21 -17.90 -22.04
C TYR A 59 -14.97 -17.46 -21.26
N GLU A 60 -15.20 -16.65 -20.23
CA GLU A 60 -14.20 -16.24 -19.25
C GLU A 60 -14.77 -16.37 -17.83
N ILE A 61 -14.10 -17.12 -16.96
CA ILE A 61 -14.52 -17.27 -15.56
C ILE A 61 -13.99 -16.07 -14.78
N LEU A 62 -14.91 -15.29 -14.21
CA LEU A 62 -14.61 -14.02 -13.55
C LEU A 62 -14.71 -14.11 -12.01
N TYR A 63 -15.42 -15.11 -11.48
CA TYR A 63 -15.65 -15.24 -10.06
C TYR A 63 -15.60 -16.68 -9.58
N ARG A 64 -15.00 -16.88 -8.40
CA ARG A 64 -14.99 -18.17 -7.68
C ARG A 64 -14.99 -17.89 -6.18
N SER A 65 -15.86 -18.54 -5.43
CA SER A 65 -15.93 -18.41 -3.98
C SER A 65 -16.40 -19.70 -3.35
N SER A 66 -15.92 -20.01 -2.14
CA SER A 66 -16.46 -21.10 -1.35
C SER A 66 -17.94 -20.89 -1.05
N ALA A 67 -18.75 -21.92 -1.22
CA ALA A 67 -20.18 -21.93 -0.90
C ALA A 67 -20.45 -22.42 0.54
N MET A 68 -19.52 -22.09 1.46
CA MET A 68 -19.63 -22.42 2.89
C MET A 68 -19.77 -21.15 3.72
N ARG A 69 -20.63 -21.18 4.73
CA ARG A 69 -20.74 -20.15 5.77
C ARG A 69 -19.75 -20.41 6.90
N GLU A 70 -19.56 -19.45 7.77
CA GLU A 70 -18.66 -19.56 8.93
C GLU A 70 -19.09 -20.67 9.92
N ASP A 71 -20.37 -20.96 10.00
CA ASP A 71 -20.92 -22.06 10.83
C ASP A 71 -20.71 -23.44 10.20
N GLY A 72 -20.05 -23.53 9.03
CA GLY A 72 -19.81 -24.77 8.29
C GLY A 72 -21.00 -25.26 7.46
N SER A 73 -22.13 -24.54 7.45
CA SER A 73 -23.26 -24.85 6.56
C SER A 73 -22.97 -24.46 5.13
N CYS A 74 -23.53 -25.21 4.15
CA CYS A 74 -23.37 -24.89 2.73
C CYS A 74 -24.61 -24.16 2.20
N PHE A 75 -24.41 -23.37 1.17
CA PHE A 75 -25.46 -22.73 0.38
C PHE A 75 -25.23 -23.02 -1.11
N THR A 76 -26.23 -22.75 -1.93
CA THR A 76 -26.19 -23.01 -3.37
C THR A 76 -26.34 -21.74 -4.19
N ASP A 77 -26.19 -21.85 -5.52
CA ASP A 77 -26.51 -20.79 -6.46
C ASP A 77 -27.96 -20.29 -6.35
N HIS A 78 -28.90 -21.17 -5.97
CA HIS A 78 -30.29 -20.74 -5.75
C HIS A 78 -30.43 -19.71 -4.61
N ASP A 79 -29.63 -19.83 -3.55
CA ASP A 79 -29.62 -18.85 -2.47
C ASP A 79 -29.04 -17.50 -2.97
N VAL A 80 -27.96 -17.58 -3.77
CA VAL A 80 -27.36 -16.40 -4.40
C VAL A 80 -28.32 -15.75 -5.39
N HIS A 81 -28.99 -16.55 -6.24
CA HIS A 81 -29.99 -16.04 -7.19
C HIS A 81 -31.17 -15.35 -6.48
N ARG A 82 -31.60 -15.91 -5.34
CA ARG A 82 -32.62 -15.28 -4.48
C ARG A 82 -32.15 -13.95 -3.92
N MET A 83 -30.90 -13.89 -3.45
CA MET A 83 -30.30 -12.69 -2.92
C MET A 83 -30.15 -11.61 -4.01
N LEU A 84 -29.65 -11.96 -5.20
CA LEU A 84 -29.55 -11.04 -6.34
C LEU A 84 -30.91 -10.40 -6.68
N ARG A 85 -31.99 -11.23 -6.72
CA ARG A 85 -33.35 -10.72 -6.98
C ARG A 85 -33.87 -9.82 -5.85
N ARG A 86 -33.59 -10.17 -4.57
CA ARG A 86 -33.93 -9.31 -3.40
C ARG A 86 -33.24 -7.94 -3.49
N ARG A 87 -32.04 -7.90 -4.02
CA ARG A 87 -31.25 -6.68 -4.27
C ARG A 87 -31.64 -5.97 -5.58
N LYS A 88 -32.76 -6.36 -6.19
CA LYS A 88 -33.32 -5.78 -7.42
C LYS A 88 -32.43 -5.94 -8.66
N ILE A 89 -31.51 -6.90 -8.66
CA ILE A 89 -30.68 -7.25 -9.80
C ILE A 89 -31.51 -8.12 -10.76
N THR A 90 -31.52 -7.73 -12.03
CA THR A 90 -32.39 -8.35 -13.04
C THR A 90 -31.85 -9.69 -13.51
N GLY A 91 -32.59 -10.78 -13.29
CA GLY A 91 -32.36 -12.06 -13.94
C GLY A 91 -32.95 -12.05 -15.36
N VAL A 92 -32.17 -12.50 -16.33
CA VAL A 92 -32.57 -12.49 -17.75
C VAL A 92 -33.16 -13.82 -18.20
N GLY A 93 -32.92 -14.88 -17.39
CA GLY A 93 -33.43 -16.23 -17.63
C GLY A 93 -32.44 -17.29 -17.12
N GLY A 94 -32.96 -18.37 -16.55
CA GLY A 94 -32.13 -19.43 -15.97
C GLY A 94 -31.18 -18.91 -14.88
N GLU A 95 -29.90 -19.12 -15.08
CA GLU A 95 -28.79 -18.72 -14.15
C GLU A 95 -28.09 -17.42 -14.58
N TRP A 96 -28.66 -16.65 -15.55
CA TRP A 96 -28.09 -15.43 -16.09
C TRP A 96 -28.64 -14.19 -15.41
N PHE A 97 -27.71 -13.30 -14.99
CA PHE A 97 -28.04 -12.04 -14.32
C PHE A 97 -27.29 -10.88 -14.98
N ARG A 98 -27.96 -9.74 -15.09
CA ARG A 98 -27.35 -8.49 -15.51
C ARG A 98 -26.73 -7.80 -14.28
N CYS A 99 -25.49 -8.13 -14.01
CA CYS A 99 -24.74 -7.60 -12.85
C CYS A 99 -23.24 -7.52 -13.13
N THR A 100 -22.57 -6.73 -12.33
CA THR A 100 -21.11 -6.70 -12.24
C THR A 100 -20.60 -7.83 -11.33
N VAL A 101 -19.29 -8.09 -11.38
CA VAL A 101 -18.65 -9.06 -10.47
C VAL A 101 -18.79 -8.59 -9.02
N ASP A 102 -18.64 -7.28 -8.75
CA ASP A 102 -18.74 -6.72 -7.40
C ASP A 102 -20.16 -6.87 -6.81
N GLU A 103 -21.20 -6.67 -7.63
CA GLU A 103 -22.58 -6.89 -7.20
C GLU A 103 -22.87 -8.36 -6.88
N LEU A 104 -22.27 -9.28 -7.65
CA LEU A 104 -22.36 -10.72 -7.37
C LEU A 104 -21.61 -11.08 -6.10
N GLU A 105 -20.39 -10.59 -5.93
CA GLU A 105 -19.57 -10.83 -4.73
C GLU A 105 -20.28 -10.33 -3.48
N ALA A 106 -20.87 -9.13 -3.55
CA ALA A 106 -21.67 -8.58 -2.47
C ALA A 106 -22.94 -9.40 -2.18
N ALA A 107 -23.56 -10.01 -3.18
CA ALA A 107 -24.69 -10.91 -2.99
C ALA A 107 -24.28 -12.24 -2.36
N VAL A 108 -23.14 -12.81 -2.75
CA VAL A 108 -22.57 -14.03 -2.14
C VAL A 108 -22.21 -13.75 -0.68
N LEU A 109 -21.60 -12.59 -0.39
CA LEU A 109 -21.31 -12.19 0.98
C LEU A 109 -22.58 -12.03 1.80
N ALA A 110 -23.62 -11.42 1.25
CA ALA A 110 -24.92 -11.29 1.89
C ALA A 110 -25.53 -12.65 2.29
N VAL A 111 -25.37 -13.67 1.43
CA VAL A 111 -25.81 -15.05 1.73
C VAL A 111 -24.94 -15.67 2.82
N LYS A 112 -23.63 -15.45 2.82
CA LYS A 112 -22.71 -15.95 3.85
C LYS A 112 -23.01 -15.39 5.22
N THR A 113 -23.31 -14.10 5.30
CA THR A 113 -23.53 -13.35 6.55
C THR A 113 -25.00 -13.23 6.96
N ASP A 114 -25.91 -13.81 6.19
CA ASP A 114 -27.37 -13.71 6.35
C ASP A 114 -27.85 -12.25 6.48
N THR A 115 -27.33 -11.36 5.66
CA THR A 115 -27.65 -9.92 5.63
C THR A 115 -28.05 -9.48 4.23
N LEU A 116 -28.66 -8.29 4.09
CA LEU A 116 -29.02 -7.78 2.75
C LEU A 116 -27.82 -7.13 2.03
N ASN A 117 -26.88 -6.57 2.79
CA ASN A 117 -25.67 -5.92 2.27
C ASN A 117 -25.99 -4.89 1.17
N GLU A 118 -26.84 -3.90 1.48
CA GLU A 118 -27.36 -2.93 0.51
C GLU A 118 -26.29 -2.04 -0.13
N GLU A 119 -25.18 -1.82 0.57
CA GLU A 119 -24.07 -0.97 0.12
C GLU A 119 -23.02 -1.72 -0.70
N ASN A 120 -23.30 -2.94 -1.17
CA ASN A 120 -22.40 -3.76 -1.99
C ASN A 120 -21.03 -4.03 -1.35
N ARG A 121 -20.99 -4.21 -0.04
CA ARG A 121 -19.73 -4.53 0.66
C ARG A 121 -19.22 -5.90 0.25
N THR A 122 -17.92 -6.01 -0.05
CA THR A 122 -17.32 -7.23 -0.61
C THR A 122 -16.35 -7.93 0.33
N ARG A 123 -15.93 -7.26 1.42
CA ARG A 123 -14.93 -7.78 2.38
C ARG A 123 -15.56 -8.05 3.75
N THR A 124 -15.09 -9.14 4.40
CA THR A 124 -15.58 -9.55 5.74
C THR A 124 -14.49 -10.22 6.59
N PHE A 125 -13.22 -9.95 6.31
CA PHE A 125 -12.14 -10.53 7.12
C PHE A 125 -12.12 -9.96 8.53
N SER A 126 -11.71 -10.77 9.50
CA SER A 126 -11.52 -10.36 10.88
C SER A 126 -10.13 -9.76 11.11
N MET A 127 -9.97 -9.00 12.19
CA MET A 127 -8.64 -8.55 12.62
C MET A 127 -7.71 -9.72 12.91
N ARG A 128 -6.45 -9.57 12.52
CA ARG A 128 -5.38 -10.48 12.96
C ARG A 128 -5.07 -10.25 14.44
N PRO A 129 -4.46 -11.25 15.13
CA PRO A 129 -4.18 -11.15 16.58
C PRO A 129 -3.46 -9.87 17.00
N GLU A 130 -2.46 -9.44 16.26
CA GLU A 130 -1.71 -8.22 16.54
C GLU A 130 -2.54 -6.93 16.33
N GLN A 131 -3.46 -6.93 15.38
CA GLN A 131 -4.38 -5.80 15.18
C GLN A 131 -5.37 -5.72 16.35
N GLU A 132 -5.89 -6.87 16.76
CA GLU A 132 -6.77 -7.00 17.93
C GLU A 132 -6.07 -6.50 19.22
N GLU A 133 -4.81 -6.89 19.41
CA GLU A 133 -4.00 -6.46 20.54
C GLU A 133 -3.76 -4.94 20.53
N ALA A 134 -3.40 -4.37 19.36
CA ALA A 134 -3.19 -2.94 19.19
C ALA A 134 -4.46 -2.13 19.55
N VAL A 135 -5.60 -2.57 19.03
CA VAL A 135 -6.90 -1.93 19.31
C VAL A 135 -7.23 -2.03 20.80
N ASN A 136 -7.12 -3.20 21.40
CA ASN A 136 -7.46 -3.41 22.81
C ASN A 136 -6.53 -2.62 23.75
N LYS A 137 -5.22 -2.60 23.48
CA LYS A 137 -4.25 -1.79 24.26
C LYS A 137 -4.57 -0.30 24.16
N THR A 138 -4.92 0.19 22.98
CA THR A 138 -5.30 1.60 22.77
C THR A 138 -6.58 1.96 23.52
N ILE A 139 -7.62 1.12 23.45
CA ILE A 139 -8.88 1.33 24.17
C ILE A 139 -8.64 1.37 25.68
N ALA A 140 -7.86 0.42 26.20
CA ALA A 140 -7.53 0.37 27.63
C ALA A 140 -6.81 1.64 28.09
N TYR A 141 -5.80 2.07 27.33
CA TYR A 141 -5.05 3.29 27.62
C TYR A 141 -5.95 4.54 27.55
N PHE A 142 -6.75 4.69 26.50
CA PHE A 142 -7.64 5.85 26.36
C PHE A 142 -8.66 5.95 27.49
N ARG A 143 -9.21 4.82 27.93
CA ARG A 143 -10.14 4.77 29.06
C ARG A 143 -9.47 5.19 30.38
N SER A 144 -8.29 4.64 30.66
CA SER A 144 -7.52 5.00 31.86
C SER A 144 -7.13 6.48 31.86
N ALA A 145 -6.55 6.97 30.76
CA ALA A 145 -6.11 8.35 30.65
C ALA A 145 -7.26 9.37 30.79
N LYS A 146 -8.47 9.04 30.30
CA LYS A 146 -9.66 9.86 30.47
C LYS A 146 -10.20 9.86 31.90
N LEU A 147 -9.97 8.81 32.67
CA LEU A 147 -10.31 8.81 34.10
C LEU A 147 -9.35 9.71 34.89
N ASP A 148 -8.06 9.68 34.55
CA ASP A 148 -7.02 10.46 35.24
C ASP A 148 -7.05 11.94 34.85
N THR A 149 -7.31 12.25 33.59
CA THR A 149 -7.34 13.62 33.03
C THR A 149 -8.48 13.79 32.05
N PRO A 150 -9.75 14.01 32.54
CA PRO A 150 -10.94 14.04 31.68
C PRO A 150 -10.90 15.11 30.57
N ASP A 151 -10.31 16.26 30.86
CA ASP A 151 -10.28 17.43 29.96
C ASP A 151 -9.15 17.37 28.92
N ARG A 152 -8.23 16.43 29.06
CA ARG A 152 -7.13 16.27 28.11
C ARG A 152 -7.43 15.17 27.10
N ALA A 153 -7.13 15.44 25.83
CA ALA A 153 -7.17 14.40 24.78
C ALA A 153 -5.92 13.49 24.88
N PRO A 154 -6.08 12.21 25.26
CA PRO A 154 -4.96 11.28 25.30
C PRO A 154 -4.49 10.95 23.89
N LYS A 155 -3.19 10.63 23.77
CA LYS A 155 -2.54 10.27 22.52
C LYS A 155 -1.95 8.86 22.60
N PHE A 156 -1.99 8.14 21.48
CA PHE A 156 -1.43 6.78 21.36
C PHE A 156 -0.72 6.61 20.03
N LEU A 157 0.37 5.86 20.01
CA LEU A 157 1.21 5.62 18.82
C LEU A 157 1.19 4.14 18.43
N TRP A 158 0.86 3.85 17.19
CA TRP A 158 1.12 2.54 16.58
C TRP A 158 2.40 2.59 15.75
N ASN A 159 3.47 2.05 16.32
CA ASN A 159 4.70 1.73 15.60
C ASN A 159 4.51 0.38 14.92
N ALA A 160 3.86 0.38 13.78
CA ALA A 160 3.53 -0.83 13.07
C ALA A 160 4.03 -0.76 11.63
N LYS A 161 4.76 -1.80 11.22
CA LYS A 161 5.34 -1.91 9.88
C LYS A 161 4.31 -1.77 8.77
N MET A 162 4.77 -1.56 7.54
CA MET A 162 3.91 -1.61 6.34
C MET A 162 3.21 -2.99 6.25
N ARG A 163 1.99 -3.01 5.73
CA ARG A 163 1.10 -4.19 5.64
C ARG A 163 0.60 -4.74 6.97
N PHE A 164 0.75 -3.98 8.04
CA PHE A 164 0.05 -4.27 9.30
C PHE A 164 -1.48 -4.17 9.14
N GLY A 165 -1.99 -3.38 8.20
CA GLY A 165 -3.41 -3.07 8.07
C GLY A 165 -3.85 -2.01 9.08
N LYS A 166 -3.02 -0.97 9.25
CA LYS A 166 -3.28 0.14 10.19
C LYS A 166 -4.62 0.81 9.94
N THR A 167 -5.00 1.01 8.68
CA THR A 167 -6.26 1.64 8.26
C THR A 167 -7.47 0.88 8.78
N PHE A 168 -7.56 -0.41 8.45
CA PHE A 168 -8.64 -1.28 8.91
C PHE A 168 -8.72 -1.36 10.44
N ALA A 169 -7.57 -1.56 11.11
CA ALA A 169 -7.51 -1.62 12.58
C ALA A 169 -7.92 -0.28 13.23
N ALA A 170 -7.60 0.87 12.61
CA ALA A 170 -8.01 2.18 13.11
C ALA A 170 -9.53 2.40 12.99
N TYR A 171 -10.15 1.89 11.93
CA TYR A 171 -11.60 1.89 11.81
C TYR A 171 -12.26 0.98 12.85
N GLU A 172 -11.71 -0.21 13.08
CA GLU A 172 -12.20 -1.10 14.14
C GLU A 172 -12.06 -0.48 15.54
N LEU A 173 -10.97 0.24 15.81
CA LEU A 173 -10.82 1.04 17.03
C LEU A 173 -11.95 2.05 17.17
N ALA A 174 -12.21 2.85 16.15
CA ALA A 174 -13.25 3.86 16.16
C ALA A 174 -14.64 3.24 16.36
N LYS A 175 -14.93 2.15 15.64
CA LYS A 175 -16.19 1.38 15.77
C LYS A 175 -16.39 0.83 17.18
N ARG A 176 -15.38 0.18 17.76
CA ARG A 176 -15.47 -0.41 19.13
C ARG A 176 -15.60 0.63 20.22
N MET A 177 -15.06 1.82 20.01
CA MET A 177 -15.23 2.95 20.92
C MET A 177 -16.53 3.74 20.69
N GLY A 178 -17.29 3.44 19.64
CA GLY A 178 -18.52 4.15 19.27
C GLY A 178 -18.28 5.57 18.74
N LEU A 179 -17.07 5.82 18.18
CA LEU A 179 -16.68 7.12 17.63
C LEU A 179 -17.35 7.32 16.27
N LYS A 180 -17.94 8.48 16.04
CA LYS A 180 -18.71 8.78 14.82
C LYS A 180 -18.05 9.82 13.93
N LYS A 181 -17.18 10.65 14.48
CA LYS A 181 -16.51 11.73 13.75
C LYS A 181 -15.01 11.49 13.77
N VAL A 182 -14.51 10.90 12.69
CA VAL A 182 -13.09 10.54 12.51
C VAL A 182 -12.46 11.49 11.53
N LEU A 183 -11.36 12.14 11.92
CA LEU A 183 -10.54 12.96 11.04
C LEU A 183 -9.21 12.25 10.79
N VAL A 184 -8.88 11.99 9.53
CA VAL A 184 -7.60 11.42 9.12
C VAL A 184 -6.76 12.49 8.42
N LEU A 185 -5.58 12.74 8.96
CA LEU A 185 -4.62 13.71 8.42
C LEU A 185 -3.34 13.02 8.00
N THR A 186 -2.86 13.32 6.80
CA THR A 186 -1.64 12.76 6.24
C THR A 186 -0.81 13.79 5.50
N PHE A 187 0.51 13.56 5.37
CA PHE A 187 1.36 14.30 4.43
C PHE A 187 1.36 13.69 3.02
N LYS A 188 0.80 12.48 2.86
CA LYS A 188 0.83 11.74 1.60
C LYS A 188 -0.58 11.47 1.10
N PRO A 189 -1.15 12.34 0.26
CA PRO A 189 -2.48 12.12 -0.32
C PRO A 189 -2.65 10.77 -1.02
N ALA A 190 -1.56 10.18 -1.53
CA ALA A 190 -1.57 8.89 -2.21
C ALA A 190 -2.14 7.71 -1.39
N VAL A 191 -2.27 7.84 -0.07
CA VAL A 191 -2.87 6.79 0.78
C VAL A 191 -4.40 6.90 0.87
N GLU A 192 -5.02 7.96 0.33
CA GLU A 192 -6.47 8.20 0.34
C GLU A 192 -7.26 7.01 -0.16
N ALA A 193 -6.88 6.48 -1.34
CA ALA A 193 -7.57 5.34 -1.93
C ALA A 193 -7.59 4.09 -1.03
N ALA A 194 -6.55 3.87 -0.23
CA ALA A 194 -6.50 2.74 0.71
C ALA A 194 -7.44 2.96 1.90
N TRP A 195 -7.54 4.19 2.41
CA TRP A 195 -8.49 4.55 3.47
C TRP A 195 -9.94 4.43 2.98
N GLU A 196 -10.24 4.92 1.79
CA GLU A 196 -11.56 4.81 1.18
C GLU A 196 -11.93 3.36 0.89
N GLU A 197 -11.03 2.59 0.25
CA GLU A 197 -11.27 1.18 -0.11
C GLU A 197 -11.60 0.34 1.13
N ASP A 198 -10.81 0.43 2.21
CA ASP A 198 -11.05 -0.34 3.44
C ASP A 198 -12.40 0.03 4.08
N LEU A 199 -12.75 1.33 4.12
CA LEU A 199 -14.02 1.78 4.69
C LEU A 199 -15.21 1.35 3.85
N MET A 200 -15.14 1.54 2.53
CA MET A 200 -16.29 1.38 1.64
C MET A 200 -16.53 -0.06 1.20
N THR A 201 -15.53 -0.94 1.33
CA THR A 201 -15.67 -2.34 0.91
C THR A 201 -15.90 -3.32 2.05
N HIS A 202 -15.51 -2.97 3.29
CA HIS A 202 -15.64 -3.90 4.41
C HIS A 202 -17.02 -3.85 5.05
N LYS A 203 -17.59 -5.03 5.32
CA LYS A 203 -18.95 -5.19 5.90
C LYS A 203 -19.12 -4.53 7.26
N ASP A 204 -18.07 -4.51 8.08
CA ASP A 204 -18.12 -3.97 9.44
C ASP A 204 -18.38 -2.46 9.50
N PHE A 205 -18.15 -1.76 8.39
CA PHE A 205 -18.34 -0.30 8.28
C PHE A 205 -19.57 0.06 7.44
N GLU A 206 -20.54 -0.85 7.30
CA GLU A 206 -21.80 -0.54 6.63
C GLU A 206 -22.47 0.66 7.32
N GLY A 207 -22.90 1.64 6.53
CA GLY A 207 -23.47 2.89 7.03
C GLY A 207 -22.46 4.01 7.29
N TRP A 208 -21.16 3.77 7.22
CA TRP A 208 -20.15 4.80 7.34
C TRP A 208 -19.98 5.58 6.03
N GLN A 209 -19.61 6.86 6.14
CA GLN A 209 -19.44 7.75 5.00
C GLN A 209 -17.99 8.24 4.92
N PHE A 210 -17.44 8.28 3.70
CA PHE A 210 -16.08 8.78 3.45
C PHE A 210 -16.14 10.15 2.80
N ILE A 211 -15.49 11.14 3.40
CA ILE A 211 -15.46 12.53 2.96
C ILE A 211 -14.03 12.87 2.59
N CYS A 212 -13.80 13.27 1.35
CA CYS A 212 -12.50 13.68 0.85
C CYS A 212 -12.66 14.80 -0.19
N ARG A 213 -11.52 15.36 -0.64
CA ARG A 213 -11.50 16.50 -1.55
C ARG A 213 -12.24 16.27 -2.86
N ASP A 214 -12.02 15.11 -3.48
CA ASP A 214 -12.53 14.78 -4.81
C ASP A 214 -13.77 13.84 -4.76
N GLY A 215 -14.26 13.55 -3.55
CA GLY A 215 -15.42 12.70 -3.28
C GLY A 215 -16.60 13.43 -2.66
N MET A 216 -17.23 12.78 -1.66
CA MET A 216 -18.35 13.37 -0.91
C MET A 216 -17.87 14.59 -0.15
N ARG A 217 -18.67 15.68 -0.16
CA ARG A 217 -18.41 16.89 0.62
C ARG A 217 -19.00 16.76 2.03
N TYR A 218 -18.43 17.52 2.97
CA TYR A 218 -18.94 17.55 4.35
C TYR A 218 -20.41 18.02 4.44
N GLU A 219 -20.79 19.00 3.60
CA GLU A 219 -22.15 19.55 3.56
C GLU A 219 -23.20 18.54 3.06
N ASP A 220 -22.78 17.55 2.26
CA ASP A 220 -23.65 16.52 1.68
C ASP A 220 -23.78 15.29 2.60
N ALA A 221 -22.99 15.23 3.69
CA ALA A 221 -22.96 14.07 4.57
C ALA A 221 -24.12 14.06 5.56
N ASP A 222 -24.65 12.88 5.83
CA ASP A 222 -25.61 12.64 6.90
C ASP A 222 -24.87 12.53 8.25
N LEU A 223 -24.86 13.63 9.02
CA LEU A 223 -24.16 13.72 10.31
C LEU A 223 -24.79 12.85 11.42
N SER A 224 -25.93 12.20 11.19
CA SER A 224 -26.48 11.20 12.10
C SER A 224 -25.74 9.86 12.00
N ARG A 225 -25.08 9.59 10.87
CA ARG A 225 -24.27 8.43 10.56
C ARG A 225 -22.77 8.71 10.84
N PRO A 226 -21.96 7.69 11.09
CA PRO A 226 -20.52 7.88 11.21
C PRO A 226 -19.89 8.44 9.93
N ILE A 227 -18.97 9.40 10.12
CA ILE A 227 -18.21 10.03 9.06
C ILE A 227 -16.70 9.85 9.28
N VAL A 228 -15.98 9.61 8.19
CA VAL A 228 -14.52 9.67 8.12
C VAL A 228 -14.16 10.79 7.16
N CYS A 229 -13.47 11.80 7.65
CA CYS A 229 -12.97 12.89 6.82
C CYS A 229 -11.47 12.70 6.61
N PHE A 230 -11.06 12.59 5.35
CA PHE A 230 -9.67 12.40 4.97
C PHE A 230 -9.13 13.62 4.24
N GLY A 231 -7.94 14.07 4.63
CA GLY A 231 -7.27 15.15 3.94
C GLY A 231 -5.79 15.25 4.26
N SER A 232 -5.09 16.00 3.40
CA SER A 232 -3.72 16.35 3.70
C SER A 232 -3.66 17.49 4.69
N PHE A 233 -2.52 17.61 5.40
CA PHE A 233 -2.26 18.77 6.24
C PHE A 233 -2.36 20.09 5.45
N GLN A 234 -1.87 20.11 4.22
CA GLN A 234 -1.92 21.29 3.35
C GLN A 234 -3.34 21.69 2.98
N ASP A 235 -4.21 20.70 2.73
CA ASP A 235 -5.59 20.99 2.38
C ASP A 235 -6.39 21.53 3.55
N TYR A 236 -6.29 20.91 4.73
CA TYR A 236 -7.15 21.20 5.87
C TYR A 236 -6.58 22.25 6.83
N LEU A 237 -5.26 22.28 7.03
CA LEU A 237 -4.61 23.20 7.97
C LEU A 237 -3.90 24.38 7.27
N GLY A 238 -3.85 24.39 5.93
CA GLY A 238 -3.25 25.50 5.18
C GLY A 238 -4.00 26.81 5.41
N THR A 239 -3.22 27.89 5.61
CA THR A 239 -3.76 29.24 5.81
C THR A 239 -4.13 29.90 4.46
N ASN A 240 -4.95 30.97 4.53
CA ASN A 240 -5.19 31.87 3.40
C ASN A 240 -4.07 32.95 3.34
N GLU A 241 -4.10 33.79 2.30
CA GLU A 241 -3.13 34.88 2.08
C GLU A 241 -3.03 35.87 3.27
N SER A 242 -4.01 35.89 4.16
CA SER A 242 -4.05 36.73 5.35
C SER A 242 -3.61 36.00 6.63
N GLY A 243 -3.10 34.76 6.51
CA GLY A 243 -2.69 33.95 7.66
C GLY A 243 -3.85 33.32 8.46
N GLY A 244 -5.09 33.38 7.95
CA GLY A 244 -6.27 32.78 8.57
C GLY A 244 -6.66 31.43 7.95
N ILE A 245 -7.61 30.74 8.59
CA ILE A 245 -8.18 29.48 8.08
C ILE A 245 -8.86 29.74 6.73
N LYS A 246 -8.64 28.86 5.75
CA LYS A 246 -9.36 28.92 4.47
C LYS A 246 -10.84 28.70 4.72
N ALA A 247 -11.71 29.61 4.26
CA ALA A 247 -13.16 29.56 4.51
C ALA A 247 -13.79 28.19 4.13
N LYS A 248 -13.30 27.54 3.06
CA LYS A 248 -13.75 26.20 2.65
C LYS A 248 -13.45 25.09 3.66
N ASN A 249 -12.53 25.31 4.59
CA ASN A 249 -12.08 24.34 5.60
C ASN A 249 -12.50 24.72 7.03
N GLU A 250 -13.32 25.76 7.20
CA GLU A 250 -13.78 26.22 8.51
C GLU A 250 -14.48 25.11 9.31
N TRP A 251 -15.22 24.24 8.61
CA TRP A 251 -15.89 23.09 9.20
C TRP A 251 -14.93 22.10 9.88
N VAL A 252 -13.69 21.94 9.40
CA VAL A 252 -12.67 21.07 10.03
C VAL A 252 -12.32 21.58 11.42
N HIS A 253 -12.23 22.91 11.58
CA HIS A 253 -11.81 23.56 12.82
C HIS A 253 -12.98 23.82 13.79
N THR A 254 -14.21 23.89 13.28
CA THR A 254 -15.41 24.10 14.10
C THR A 254 -16.07 22.79 14.54
N THR A 255 -15.71 21.67 13.92
CA THR A 255 -16.22 20.35 14.31
C THR A 255 -15.48 19.82 15.53
N ASN A 256 -16.22 19.33 16.53
CA ASN A 256 -15.66 18.55 17.63
C ASN A 256 -15.47 17.11 17.14
N TRP A 257 -14.24 16.73 16.86
CA TRP A 257 -13.89 15.38 16.41
C TRP A 257 -13.88 14.40 17.58
N ASP A 258 -14.31 13.16 17.34
CA ASP A 258 -14.17 12.11 18.34
C ASP A 258 -12.73 11.62 18.39
N ILE A 259 -12.09 11.45 17.23
CA ILE A 259 -10.69 11.06 17.10
C ILE A 259 -10.03 11.75 15.90
N VAL A 260 -8.79 12.18 16.09
CA VAL A 260 -7.90 12.60 15.01
C VAL A 260 -6.81 11.55 14.83
N ILE A 261 -6.66 11.06 13.61
CA ILE A 261 -5.69 10.04 13.22
C ILE A 261 -4.63 10.70 12.33
N PHE A 262 -3.37 10.63 12.76
CA PHE A 262 -2.22 11.08 11.98
C PHE A 262 -1.59 9.89 11.28
N ASP A 263 -1.78 9.77 9.96
CA ASP A 263 -1.18 8.70 9.17
C ASP A 263 0.17 9.11 8.60
N GLU A 264 1.10 8.15 8.54
CA GLU A 264 2.51 8.35 8.18
C GLU A 264 3.19 9.42 9.06
N TYR A 265 2.96 9.33 10.38
CA TYR A 265 3.54 10.26 11.35
C TYR A 265 5.06 10.09 11.44
N HIS A 266 5.77 11.04 10.87
CA HIS A 266 7.22 11.14 10.97
C HIS A 266 7.57 12.33 11.86
N PHE A 267 8.10 12.05 13.06
CA PHE A 267 8.48 13.09 14.02
C PHE A 267 9.50 14.06 13.43
N GLY A 268 9.33 15.35 13.68
CA GLY A 268 10.17 16.44 13.17
C GLY A 268 9.62 17.03 11.86
N ALA A 269 9.47 16.24 10.81
CA ALA A 269 8.88 16.71 9.54
C ALA A 269 7.48 17.30 9.74
N TRP A 270 6.72 16.74 10.66
CA TRP A 270 5.40 17.21 11.00
C TRP A 270 5.41 18.61 11.63
N ARG A 271 6.31 18.88 12.61
CA ARG A 271 6.42 20.19 13.26
C ARG A 271 6.91 21.27 12.31
N ASP A 272 7.97 20.96 11.56
CA ASP A 272 8.60 21.93 10.67
C ASP A 272 7.69 22.26 9.49
N ASN A 273 6.96 21.28 8.96
CA ASN A 273 6.02 21.51 7.89
C ASN A 273 4.74 22.18 8.38
N ALA A 274 4.22 21.84 9.55
CA ALA A 274 3.07 22.58 10.13
C ALA A 274 3.45 24.03 10.40
N LYS A 275 4.63 24.31 10.96
CA LYS A 275 5.12 25.66 11.19
C LYS A 275 5.33 26.43 9.88
N LYS A 276 5.93 25.79 8.87
CA LYS A 276 6.13 26.39 7.53
C LYS A 276 4.82 26.63 6.79
N LEU A 277 3.83 25.72 6.91
CA LEU A 277 2.50 25.92 6.33
C LEU A 277 1.76 27.13 6.94
N PHE A 278 2.05 27.47 8.20
CA PHE A 278 1.52 28.68 8.84
C PHE A 278 2.34 29.94 8.52
N GLU A 279 3.62 29.79 8.10
CA GLU A 279 4.53 30.90 7.83
C GLU A 279 4.72 31.22 6.32
N MET A 280 4.34 30.30 5.40
CA MET A 280 4.52 30.49 3.96
C MET A 280 3.17 30.75 3.26
N ASP A 281 2.90 32.01 3.00
CA ASP A 281 2.16 32.46 1.82
C ASP A 281 3.09 32.43 0.62
N ASN A 282 2.59 31.86 -0.49
CA ASN A 282 3.01 32.01 -1.89
C ASN A 282 4.00 31.02 -2.50
N GLU A 283 3.47 30.44 -3.60
CA GLU A 283 4.17 30.12 -4.84
C GLU A 283 5.26 29.04 -4.76
N ASP A 284 4.86 27.77 -4.52
CA ASP A 284 5.48 26.64 -5.24
C ASP A 284 4.71 25.33 -4.93
N GLU A 285 3.90 24.88 -5.88
CA GLU A 285 3.16 23.61 -5.85
C GLU A 285 4.07 22.35 -5.98
N ASP A 286 5.39 22.52 -5.98
CA ASP A 286 6.38 21.45 -6.16
C ASP A 286 7.20 21.20 -4.88
N TYR A 287 6.58 20.61 -3.86
CA TYR A 287 7.33 20.14 -2.70
C TYR A 287 7.94 18.76 -2.96
N ASP A 288 9.13 18.74 -3.56
CA ASP A 288 10.06 17.62 -3.49
C ASP A 288 10.65 17.59 -2.07
N PHE A 289 10.39 16.50 -1.33
CA PHE A 289 10.89 16.32 0.03
C PHE A 289 12.42 16.26 0.02
N ASP A 290 13.08 17.38 0.30
CA ASP A 290 14.52 17.49 0.36
C ASP A 290 15.03 17.08 1.76
N MET A 291 15.56 15.86 1.84
CA MET A 291 16.15 15.32 3.08
C MET A 291 17.34 16.13 3.61
N GLU A 292 18.03 16.92 2.79
CA GLU A 292 19.16 17.75 3.23
C GLU A 292 18.72 19.02 3.96
N LYS A 293 17.61 19.63 3.56
CA LYS A 293 16.99 20.73 4.31
C LYS A 293 16.49 20.26 5.68
N TYR A 294 16.07 19.01 5.76
CA TYR A 294 15.53 18.40 6.96
C TYR A 294 16.55 18.30 8.11
N LYS A 295 17.82 18.05 7.81
CA LYS A 295 18.88 17.90 8.83
C LYS A 295 19.35 19.24 9.45
N LYS A 296 19.12 20.37 8.81
CA LYS A 296 19.60 21.68 9.26
C LYS A 296 18.74 22.37 10.32
N ASP A 297 17.45 22.01 10.38
CA ASP A 297 16.47 22.70 11.23
C ASP A 297 16.23 22.01 12.58
N GLU A 298 17.06 21.03 12.96
CA GLU A 298 16.86 20.16 14.14
C GLU A 298 17.14 20.80 15.52
N ALA A 299 17.74 21.99 15.58
CA ALA A 299 18.31 22.44 16.86
C ALA A 299 17.36 23.23 17.79
N ASP A 300 16.26 23.78 17.34
CA ASP A 300 15.64 24.91 18.07
C ASP A 300 14.12 24.88 18.26
N ASN A 301 13.40 23.80 18.52
CA ASN A 301 11.97 24.03 18.83
C ASN A 301 11.33 23.11 19.87
N ALA A 302 11.02 23.70 21.01
CA ALA A 302 10.12 23.21 22.04
C ALA A 302 8.65 23.14 21.51
N TYR A 303 7.97 22.09 21.92
CA TYR A 303 6.58 21.75 21.57
C TYR A 303 5.60 22.84 21.99
N ASN A 304 4.70 23.24 21.09
CA ASN A 304 3.58 24.10 21.41
C ASN A 304 2.28 23.49 20.86
N GLU A 305 1.42 22.96 21.73
CA GLU A 305 0.10 22.37 21.42
C GLU A 305 -0.89 23.40 20.83
N THR A 306 -0.55 24.68 20.85
CA THR A 306 -1.40 25.80 20.40
C THR A 306 -1.54 25.90 18.88
N PHE A 307 -0.83 25.09 18.09
CA PHE A 307 -0.77 25.23 16.62
C PHE A 307 -1.79 24.41 15.83
N LEU A 308 -2.54 23.52 16.45
CA LEU A 308 -3.62 22.80 15.76
C LEU A 308 -4.98 23.28 16.30
N PRO A 309 -5.66 24.21 15.63
CA PRO A 309 -6.99 24.67 16.05
C PRO A 309 -8.05 23.59 15.73
N ILE A 310 -7.80 22.35 16.14
CA ILE A 310 -8.72 21.21 16.00
C ILE A 310 -9.07 20.69 17.38
N THR A 311 -10.37 20.56 17.64
CA THR A 311 -10.87 20.00 18.89
C THR A 311 -11.17 18.52 18.71
N THR A 312 -10.61 17.66 19.57
CA THR A 312 -10.84 16.22 19.53
C THR A 312 -10.81 15.59 20.91
N SER A 313 -11.43 14.43 21.04
CA SER A 313 -11.40 13.62 22.26
C SER A 313 -10.18 12.71 22.35
N TYR A 314 -9.62 12.23 21.22
CA TYR A 314 -8.51 11.29 21.16
C TYR A 314 -7.58 11.60 19.99
N TYR A 315 -6.29 11.25 20.16
CA TYR A 315 -5.29 11.29 19.10
C TYR A 315 -4.68 9.90 18.89
N LEU A 316 -4.68 9.44 17.64
CA LEU A 316 -3.98 8.21 17.20
C LEU A 316 -2.91 8.56 16.18
N PHE A 317 -1.69 8.11 16.42
CA PHE A 317 -0.56 8.31 15.52
C PHE A 317 -0.17 6.98 14.89
N LEU A 318 -0.07 6.94 13.58
CA LEU A 318 0.29 5.75 12.81
C LEU A 318 1.64 5.99 12.13
N SER A 319 2.61 5.12 12.37
CA SER A 319 3.93 5.20 11.74
C SER A 319 4.57 3.83 11.62
N GLY A 320 5.35 3.61 10.56
CA GLY A 320 6.24 2.46 10.43
C GLY A 320 7.67 2.73 10.91
N THR A 321 8.01 4.00 11.16
CA THR A 321 9.39 4.46 11.50
C THR A 321 9.40 5.60 12.53
N PRO A 322 8.78 5.44 13.70
CA PRO A 322 8.63 6.53 14.67
C PRO A 322 9.86 6.71 15.59
N PHE A 323 11.05 6.29 15.14
CA PHE A 323 12.27 6.25 15.98
C PHE A 323 12.57 7.58 16.65
N ARG A 324 12.35 8.71 15.97
CA ARG A 324 12.60 10.04 16.54
C ARG A 324 11.58 10.42 17.60
N ALA A 325 10.30 10.14 17.38
CA ALA A 325 9.24 10.40 18.35
C ALA A 325 9.45 9.62 19.65
N ILE A 326 9.92 8.37 19.54
CA ILE A 326 10.24 7.54 20.70
C ILE A 326 11.49 8.08 21.41
N ASN A 327 12.56 8.40 20.67
CA ASN A 327 13.81 8.87 21.25
C ASN A 327 13.71 10.27 21.87
N SER A 328 12.81 11.12 21.39
CA SER A 328 12.58 12.47 21.94
C SER A 328 11.75 12.47 23.23
N GLY A 329 11.20 11.32 23.65
CA GLY A 329 10.31 11.23 24.81
C GLY A 329 8.90 11.81 24.58
N GLU A 330 8.50 12.02 23.33
CA GLU A 330 7.15 12.52 23.02
C GLU A 330 6.07 11.52 23.42
N PHE A 331 6.37 10.23 23.36
CA PHE A 331 5.51 9.13 23.79
C PHE A 331 6.22 8.31 24.87
N ILE A 332 5.52 8.00 25.93
CA ILE A 332 5.96 7.02 26.93
C ILE A 332 5.57 5.61 26.50
N GLU A 333 6.21 4.60 27.08
CA GLU A 333 6.05 3.19 26.69
C GLU A 333 4.58 2.72 26.71
N ASP A 334 3.80 3.17 27.69
CA ASP A 334 2.37 2.83 27.81
C ASP A 334 1.50 3.42 26.68
N GLN A 335 2.01 4.42 25.97
CA GLN A 335 1.35 5.08 24.83
C GLN A 335 1.74 4.47 23.48
N ILE A 336 2.51 3.39 23.46
CA ILE A 336 3.08 2.84 22.25
C ILE A 336 2.65 1.38 22.09
N TYR A 337 2.20 1.03 20.89
CA TYR A 337 2.11 -0.35 20.44
C TYR A 337 3.16 -0.60 19.35
N ASN A 338 3.97 -1.65 19.52
CA ASN A 338 5.03 -1.99 18.58
C ASN A 338 4.71 -3.30 17.87
N TRP A 339 4.80 -3.29 16.53
CA TRP A 339 4.76 -4.49 15.70
C TRP A 339 5.79 -4.38 14.58
N THR A 340 6.87 -5.11 14.72
CA THR A 340 8.01 -5.08 13.82
C THR A 340 7.90 -6.16 12.74
N TYR A 341 8.79 -6.09 11.73
CA TYR A 341 8.94 -7.15 10.75
C TYR A 341 9.31 -8.49 11.39
N SER A 342 10.19 -8.48 12.42
CA SER A 342 10.59 -9.69 13.14
C SER A 342 9.43 -10.34 13.90
N ASP A 343 8.52 -9.54 14.45
CA ASP A 343 7.32 -10.04 15.13
C ASP A 343 6.39 -10.73 14.13
N GLU A 344 6.18 -10.11 12.97
CA GLU A 344 5.38 -10.70 11.89
C GLU A 344 5.96 -12.02 11.38
N GLN A 345 7.28 -12.10 11.15
CA GLN A 345 7.89 -13.33 10.67
C GLN A 345 7.80 -14.45 11.73
N ARG A 346 7.98 -14.11 13.02
CA ARG A 346 7.76 -15.05 14.12
C ARG A 346 6.33 -15.54 14.18
N ALA A 347 5.35 -14.65 14.04
CA ALA A 347 3.94 -15.03 14.01
C ALA A 347 3.61 -15.92 12.81
N LYS A 348 4.20 -15.65 11.64
CA LYS A 348 4.06 -16.46 10.42
C LYS A 348 4.63 -17.86 10.58
N GLU A 349 5.83 -17.98 11.17
CA GLU A 349 6.55 -19.24 11.34
C GLU A 349 5.94 -20.10 12.46
N ASN A 350 5.42 -19.49 13.52
CA ASN A 350 4.87 -20.17 14.68
C ASN A 350 3.34 -20.32 14.63
N TRP A 351 2.71 -20.06 13.46
CA TRP A 351 1.27 -20.22 13.34
C TRP A 351 0.85 -21.68 13.50
N ASP A 352 0.11 -21.97 14.54
CA ASP A 352 -0.43 -23.28 14.90
C ASP A 352 -1.97 -23.33 14.88
N GLY A 353 -2.60 -22.27 14.36
CA GLY A 353 -4.05 -22.15 14.27
C GLY A 353 -4.67 -23.21 13.35
N VAL A 354 -5.91 -23.58 13.65
CA VAL A 354 -6.70 -24.52 12.82
C VAL A 354 -7.12 -23.88 11.50
N ALA A 355 -7.27 -22.55 11.48
CA ALA A 355 -7.58 -21.78 10.28
C ALA A 355 -6.32 -21.53 9.41
N ASP A 356 -6.53 -21.10 8.18
CA ASP A 356 -5.46 -20.70 7.29
C ASP A 356 -4.58 -19.62 7.93
N ASN A 357 -3.26 -19.73 7.73
CA ASN A 357 -2.31 -18.77 8.29
C ASN A 357 -2.54 -17.36 7.71
N PRO A 358 -3.00 -16.38 8.51
CA PRO A 358 -3.32 -15.04 8.03
C PRO A 358 -2.09 -14.25 7.57
N TYR A 359 -0.89 -14.73 7.89
CA TYR A 359 0.39 -14.15 7.47
C TYR A 359 0.95 -14.81 6.21
N ALA A 360 0.34 -15.88 5.69
CA ALA A 360 0.88 -16.67 4.58
C ALA A 360 1.20 -15.81 3.35
N ALA A 361 0.30 -14.89 3.00
CA ALA A 361 0.42 -14.00 1.86
C ALA A 361 1.40 -12.83 2.08
N LEU A 362 1.88 -12.60 3.32
CA LEU A 362 2.80 -11.51 3.61
C LEU A 362 4.22 -11.85 3.12
N PRO A 363 4.89 -10.94 2.39
CA PRO A 363 6.18 -11.25 1.78
C PRO A 363 7.29 -11.36 2.81
N ARG A 364 8.24 -12.24 2.52
CA ARG A 364 9.52 -12.27 3.23
C ARG A 364 10.44 -11.21 2.64
N MET A 365 11.00 -10.37 3.50
CA MET A 365 12.05 -9.44 3.12
C MET A 365 13.41 -10.12 3.27
N VAL A 366 14.22 -10.04 2.22
CA VAL A 366 15.62 -10.48 2.24
C VAL A 366 16.48 -9.25 2.04
N MET A 367 17.32 -8.93 3.01
CA MET A 367 18.29 -7.86 2.91
C MET A 367 19.64 -8.44 2.48
N MET A 368 20.15 -7.98 1.36
CA MET A 368 21.48 -8.33 0.88
C MET A 368 22.35 -7.08 0.92
N THR A 369 23.52 -7.18 1.55
CA THR A 369 24.50 -6.10 1.60
C THR A 369 25.74 -6.48 0.81
N TYR A 370 26.33 -5.50 0.13
CA TYR A 370 27.50 -5.68 -0.69
C TYR A 370 28.63 -4.76 -0.22
N ARG A 371 29.85 -5.27 -0.23
CA ARG A 371 31.02 -4.43 0.04
C ARG A 371 31.19 -3.46 -1.14
N ILE A 372 31.28 -2.19 -0.82
CA ILE A 372 31.49 -1.14 -1.81
C ILE A 372 32.98 -1.13 -2.20
N PRO A 373 33.33 -1.13 -3.51
CA PRO A 373 34.69 -0.98 -3.98
C PRO A 373 35.36 0.31 -3.49
N ASP A 374 36.67 0.28 -3.29
CA ASP A 374 37.41 1.43 -2.77
C ASP A 374 37.28 2.69 -3.66
N SER A 375 37.16 2.52 -4.98
CA SER A 375 36.94 3.63 -5.91
C SER A 375 35.62 4.36 -5.66
N ILE A 376 34.55 3.63 -5.34
CA ILE A 376 33.24 4.23 -5.00
C ILE A 376 33.31 4.87 -3.60
N ARG A 377 33.95 4.15 -2.65
CA ARG A 377 34.14 4.64 -1.29
C ARG A 377 34.92 5.94 -1.23
N GLN A 378 36.01 6.10 -2.00
CA GLN A 378 36.80 7.32 -2.06
C GLN A 378 35.99 8.54 -2.54
N ILE A 379 35.07 8.35 -3.49
CA ILE A 379 34.19 9.42 -3.95
C ILE A 379 33.13 9.73 -2.89
N ALA A 380 32.52 8.71 -2.31
CA ALA A 380 31.48 8.88 -1.29
C ALA A 380 32.02 9.52 0.01
N MET A 381 33.33 9.40 0.29
CA MET A 381 34.00 10.07 1.43
C MET A 381 34.26 11.55 1.20
N GLN A 382 33.93 12.13 0.04
CA GLN A 382 34.04 13.56 -0.26
C GLN A 382 32.79 14.37 0.15
N GLY A 383 31.93 13.83 1.01
CA GLY A 383 30.77 14.51 1.58
C GLY A 383 31.15 15.74 2.42
N GLN A 384 30.16 16.55 2.79
CA GLN A 384 30.37 17.86 3.46
C GLN A 384 31.17 17.81 4.79
N PHE A 385 31.26 16.65 5.44
CA PHE A 385 31.91 16.48 6.74
C PHE A 385 32.94 15.34 6.75
N ASP A 386 33.55 15.00 5.60
CA ASP A 386 34.34 13.76 5.43
C ASP A 386 33.58 12.47 5.80
N GLU A 387 32.27 12.54 5.78
CA GLU A 387 31.38 11.40 6.02
C GLU A 387 31.10 10.66 4.71
N PHE A 388 30.80 9.36 4.85
CA PHE A 388 30.40 8.52 3.73
C PHE A 388 29.00 8.91 3.24
N ASP A 389 28.91 9.52 2.05
CA ASP A 389 27.66 9.94 1.43
C ASP A 389 27.55 9.46 -0.03
N LEU A 390 26.67 8.49 -0.28
CA LEU A 390 26.37 7.99 -1.62
C LEU A 390 25.70 9.03 -2.53
N ASN A 391 25.11 10.11 -1.97
CA ASN A 391 24.54 11.19 -2.78
C ASN A 391 25.63 11.90 -3.59
N VAL A 392 26.84 12.00 -3.06
CA VAL A 392 27.99 12.54 -3.79
C VAL A 392 28.33 11.66 -4.99
N PHE A 393 28.36 10.34 -4.79
CA PHE A 393 28.66 9.39 -5.86
C PHE A 393 27.63 9.44 -7.00
N PHE A 394 26.34 9.52 -6.66
CA PHE A 394 25.25 9.61 -7.66
C PHE A 394 24.87 11.06 -7.99
N SER A 395 25.72 12.03 -7.69
CA SER A 395 25.44 13.44 -8.06
C SER A 395 25.38 13.61 -9.58
N ALA A 396 24.39 14.38 -10.04
CA ALA A 396 24.16 14.60 -11.47
C ALA A 396 23.84 16.07 -11.77
N LYS A 397 24.10 16.49 -13.00
CA LYS A 397 23.84 17.85 -13.49
C LYS A 397 23.16 17.79 -14.87
N TYR A 398 22.34 18.77 -15.15
CA TYR A 398 21.82 19.01 -16.50
C TYR A 398 22.86 19.76 -17.34
N GLY A 399 23.08 19.34 -18.57
CA GLY A 399 23.90 20.10 -19.55
C GLY A 399 23.20 21.39 -20.00
N GLU A 400 21.88 21.32 -20.22
CA GLU A 400 21.00 22.44 -20.44
C GLU A 400 19.93 22.48 -19.36
N LYS A 401 19.62 23.66 -18.83
CA LYS A 401 18.71 23.85 -17.72
C LYS A 401 17.36 23.14 -17.97
N SER A 402 17.00 22.24 -17.10
CA SER A 402 15.71 21.49 -17.09
C SER A 402 15.44 20.61 -18.32
N LYS A 403 16.47 20.22 -19.09
CA LYS A 403 16.31 19.23 -20.19
C LYS A 403 16.75 17.84 -19.73
N PRO A 404 15.80 16.90 -19.52
CA PRO A 404 16.09 15.54 -19.02
C PRO A 404 17.13 14.77 -19.83
N GLU A 405 17.11 14.90 -21.15
CA GLU A 405 18.03 14.24 -22.08
C GLU A 405 19.49 14.70 -21.93
N THR A 406 19.71 15.84 -21.28
CA THR A 406 21.06 16.38 -21.04
C THR A 406 21.62 16.02 -19.68
N ALA A 407 20.85 15.36 -18.82
CA ALA A 407 21.29 14.95 -17.50
C ALA A 407 22.43 13.93 -17.58
N ARG A 408 23.52 14.17 -16.82
CA ARG A 408 24.70 13.29 -16.74
C ARG A 408 25.20 13.24 -15.30
N PHE A 409 25.75 12.10 -14.91
CA PHE A 409 26.45 11.98 -13.64
C PHE A 409 27.75 12.78 -13.63
N VAL A 410 28.09 13.35 -12.50
CA VAL A 410 29.40 14.01 -12.28
C VAL A 410 30.51 12.95 -12.39
N TYR A 411 30.28 11.76 -11.86
CA TYR A 411 31.18 10.61 -11.86
C TYR A 411 30.67 9.50 -12.77
N GLU A 412 30.30 9.81 -14.01
CA GLU A 412 29.63 8.88 -14.94
C GLU A 412 30.41 7.59 -15.15
N ASN A 413 31.75 7.66 -15.25
CA ASN A 413 32.60 6.48 -15.44
C ASN A 413 32.54 5.54 -14.24
N GLU A 414 32.51 6.08 -13.04
CA GLU A 414 32.44 5.30 -11.79
C GLU A 414 31.05 4.72 -11.59
N VAL A 415 30.01 5.46 -11.94
CA VAL A 415 28.63 4.94 -11.97
C VAL A 415 28.49 3.82 -13.01
N GLN A 416 29.16 3.94 -14.16
CA GLN A 416 29.21 2.85 -15.14
C GLN A 416 29.90 1.60 -14.55
N LYS A 417 31.03 1.76 -13.87
CA LYS A 417 31.69 0.64 -13.16
C LYS A 417 30.81 0.00 -12.11
N TRP A 418 30.00 0.79 -11.41
CA TRP A 418 29.01 0.27 -10.48
C TRP A 418 27.91 -0.53 -11.21
N LEU A 419 27.40 -0.06 -12.34
CA LEU A 419 26.46 -0.82 -13.18
C LEU A 419 27.07 -2.16 -13.64
N ASP A 420 28.34 -2.14 -14.03
CA ASP A 420 29.08 -3.36 -14.43
C ASP A 420 29.33 -4.31 -13.24
N LEU A 421 29.54 -3.75 -12.05
CA LEU A 421 29.70 -4.51 -10.81
C LEU A 421 28.39 -5.24 -10.43
N ILE A 422 27.27 -4.55 -10.39
CA ILE A 422 25.98 -5.18 -10.02
C ILE A 422 25.52 -6.23 -11.04
N ARG A 423 25.98 -6.11 -12.28
CA ARG A 423 25.78 -7.10 -13.35
C ARG A 423 26.79 -8.26 -13.30
N GLY A 424 27.82 -8.16 -12.47
CA GLY A 424 28.88 -9.17 -12.36
C GLY A 424 29.92 -9.12 -13.49
N SER A 425 29.91 -8.09 -14.34
CA SER A 425 30.89 -7.93 -15.43
C SER A 425 32.21 -7.32 -14.96
N TYR A 426 32.20 -6.63 -13.84
CA TYR A 426 33.38 -6.03 -13.21
C TYR A 426 33.53 -6.56 -11.80
N LEU A 427 34.61 -7.27 -11.54
CA LEU A 427 35.03 -7.73 -10.21
C LEU A 427 36.27 -6.94 -9.83
N PRO A 428 36.23 -6.02 -8.84
CA PRO A 428 37.42 -5.37 -8.36
C PRO A 428 38.35 -6.40 -7.73
N ALA A 429 39.56 -6.48 -8.22
CA ALA A 429 40.62 -7.33 -7.67
C ALA A 429 41.17 -6.66 -6.39
N SER A 430 40.56 -6.87 -5.24
CA SER A 430 41.18 -6.55 -3.96
C SER A 430 41.86 -7.79 -3.37
N VAL A 431 42.99 -7.59 -2.69
CA VAL A 431 43.76 -8.68 -2.06
C VAL A 431 42.92 -9.42 -1.01
N ASP A 432 42.00 -8.72 -0.34
CA ASP A 432 41.05 -9.29 0.63
C ASP A 432 39.95 -10.12 -0.04
N ASP A 433 39.58 -9.79 -1.27
CA ASP A 433 38.60 -10.54 -2.06
C ASP A 433 39.14 -11.88 -2.57
N MET A 434 40.45 -12.01 -2.75
CA MET A 434 41.07 -13.28 -3.09
C MET A 434 41.09 -14.28 -1.93
N LYS A 435 41.03 -13.78 -0.67
CA LYS A 435 41.03 -14.63 0.53
C LYS A 435 39.68 -15.22 0.88
N LEU A 436 38.57 -14.62 0.37
CA LEU A 436 37.24 -15.16 0.49
C LEU A 436 36.98 -16.02 -0.76
N GLY A 437 36.99 -17.32 -0.60
CA GLY A 437 36.66 -18.26 -1.69
C GLY A 437 35.36 -17.88 -2.38
N GLN A 438 35.28 -18.11 -3.70
CA GLN A 438 34.12 -17.74 -4.54
C GLN A 438 32.77 -18.19 -3.96
N ASP A 439 32.73 -19.30 -3.21
CA ASP A 439 31.51 -19.89 -2.64
C ASP A 439 30.91 -19.13 -1.44
N LYS A 440 31.61 -18.12 -0.91
CA LYS A 440 31.16 -17.35 0.25
C LYS A 440 30.68 -15.93 -0.05
N ARG A 441 30.73 -15.52 -1.32
CA ARG A 441 30.28 -14.18 -1.72
C ARG A 441 28.80 -14.21 -2.08
N PRO A 442 27.98 -13.29 -1.59
CA PRO A 442 26.62 -13.17 -2.10
C PRO A 442 26.69 -12.81 -3.60
N PRO A 443 25.85 -13.43 -4.44
CA PRO A 443 25.82 -13.10 -5.87
C PRO A 443 25.37 -11.64 -6.04
N MET A 444 25.97 -10.94 -7.01
CA MET A 444 25.54 -9.59 -7.36
C MET A 444 24.12 -9.60 -7.92
N PRO A 445 23.33 -8.53 -7.73
CA PRO A 445 21.88 -8.52 -8.04
C PRO A 445 21.52 -9.05 -9.42
N PHE A 446 22.27 -8.69 -10.46
CA PHE A 446 21.99 -9.09 -11.85
C PHE A 446 22.99 -10.10 -12.42
N SER A 447 23.82 -10.75 -11.59
CA SER A 447 24.80 -11.73 -12.04
C SER A 447 24.37 -13.18 -11.86
N ASP A 448 23.42 -13.45 -10.97
CA ASP A 448 22.93 -14.78 -10.66
C ASP A 448 21.58 -15.03 -11.34
N THR A 449 21.49 -16.10 -12.14
CA THR A 449 20.24 -16.46 -12.84
C THR A 449 19.07 -16.72 -11.92
N ARG A 450 19.32 -17.18 -10.68
CA ARG A 450 18.28 -17.40 -9.66
C ARG A 450 17.70 -16.06 -9.17
N LEU A 451 18.56 -15.03 -9.00
CA LEU A 451 18.13 -13.69 -8.65
C LEU A 451 17.43 -12.97 -9.81
N LEU A 452 17.90 -13.16 -11.05
CA LEU A 452 17.28 -12.57 -12.23
C LEU A 452 15.80 -12.98 -12.40
N ASN A 453 15.44 -14.18 -11.97
CA ASN A 453 14.04 -14.64 -12.02
C ASN A 453 13.13 -13.93 -11.00
N VAL A 454 13.69 -13.40 -9.92
CA VAL A 454 12.93 -12.65 -8.88
C VAL A 454 13.13 -11.14 -8.97
N LEU A 455 14.14 -10.66 -9.71
CA LEU A 455 14.44 -9.25 -9.94
C LEU A 455 13.88 -8.74 -11.28
N SER A 456 12.75 -9.28 -11.72
CA SER A 456 12.07 -8.80 -12.93
C SER A 456 11.54 -7.37 -12.78
N HIS A 457 11.13 -6.97 -11.57
CA HIS A 457 10.66 -5.63 -11.28
C HIS A 457 11.49 -5.03 -10.15
N THR A 458 12.27 -4.00 -10.45
CA THR A 458 13.18 -3.37 -9.49
C THR A 458 12.88 -1.88 -9.32
N PHE A 459 13.06 -1.41 -8.09
CA PHE A 459 12.93 0.00 -7.74
C PHE A 459 14.30 0.53 -7.29
N TRP A 460 14.79 1.58 -7.95
CA TRP A 460 16.09 2.16 -7.66
C TRP A 460 15.90 3.55 -7.06
N PHE A 461 16.31 3.71 -5.82
CA PHE A 461 16.29 4.99 -5.15
C PHE A 461 17.56 5.78 -5.46
N LEU A 462 17.42 7.02 -5.94
CA LEU A 462 18.49 7.92 -6.34
C LEU A 462 18.36 9.26 -5.61
N PRO A 463 19.45 10.05 -5.47
CA PRO A 463 19.44 11.23 -4.61
C PRO A 463 18.45 12.32 -5.03
N ASN A 464 18.33 12.57 -6.34
CA ASN A 464 17.52 13.68 -6.85
C ASN A 464 16.99 13.42 -8.27
N VAL A 465 16.18 14.33 -8.78
CA VAL A 465 15.56 14.23 -10.11
C VAL A 465 16.59 14.14 -11.22
N ALA A 466 17.66 14.96 -11.15
CA ALA A 466 18.72 14.93 -12.15
C ALA A 466 19.44 13.58 -12.20
N SER A 467 19.66 12.94 -11.04
CA SER A 467 20.25 11.60 -10.93
C SER A 467 19.36 10.53 -11.54
N CYS A 468 18.04 10.64 -11.39
CA CYS A 468 17.09 9.71 -12.03
C CYS A 468 17.18 9.80 -13.56
N TYR A 469 17.20 11.00 -14.12
CA TYR A 469 17.35 11.18 -15.57
C TYR A 469 18.75 10.83 -16.08
N ALA A 470 19.81 11.11 -15.30
CA ALA A 470 21.17 10.71 -15.65
C ALA A 470 21.29 9.18 -15.70
N MET A 471 20.68 8.47 -14.73
CA MET A 471 20.63 7.01 -14.73
C MET A 471 19.84 6.47 -15.93
N TYR A 472 18.67 7.04 -16.22
CA TYR A 472 17.91 6.69 -17.42
C TYR A 472 18.75 6.82 -18.69
N ASN A 473 19.42 7.99 -18.88
CA ASN A 473 20.25 8.24 -20.04
C ASN A 473 21.44 7.28 -20.12
N LEU A 474 22.06 6.96 -18.99
CA LEU A 474 23.19 6.02 -18.93
C LEU A 474 22.76 4.60 -19.29
N LEU A 475 21.62 4.13 -18.78
CA LEU A 475 21.08 2.80 -19.08
C LEU A 475 20.69 2.62 -20.56
N GLN A 476 20.37 3.71 -21.27
CA GLN A 476 20.07 3.71 -22.72
C GLN A 476 21.33 3.63 -23.61
N GLN A 477 22.53 3.84 -23.05
CA GLN A 477 23.77 3.81 -23.83
C GLN A 477 24.09 2.40 -24.32
N LYS A 478 24.86 2.33 -25.43
CA LYS A 478 25.15 1.06 -26.15
C LYS A 478 25.84 0.00 -25.28
N GLN A 479 26.74 0.41 -24.39
CA GLN A 479 27.45 -0.51 -23.47
C GLN A 479 26.53 -1.15 -22.44
N ASN A 480 25.37 -0.58 -22.19
CA ASN A 480 24.37 -1.07 -21.24
C ASN A 480 23.28 -1.93 -21.91
N SER A 481 23.64 -2.70 -22.95
CA SER A 481 22.70 -3.54 -23.71
C SER A 481 21.92 -4.54 -22.85
N PHE A 482 22.46 -5.00 -21.73
CA PHE A 482 21.80 -5.88 -20.76
C PHE A 482 20.48 -5.29 -20.25
N TYR A 483 20.44 -3.97 -19.99
CA TYR A 483 19.26 -3.31 -19.44
C TYR A 483 18.19 -2.98 -20.47
N ARG A 484 18.42 -3.26 -21.77
CA ARG A 484 17.43 -3.01 -22.84
C ARG A 484 16.20 -3.90 -22.74
N ASP A 485 16.33 -5.06 -22.08
CA ASP A 485 15.20 -5.95 -21.82
C ASP A 485 14.26 -5.40 -20.72
N TYR A 486 14.71 -4.37 -20.02
CA TYR A 486 13.92 -3.71 -18.97
C TYR A 486 13.21 -2.45 -19.51
N ARG A 487 11.94 -2.31 -19.20
CA ARG A 487 11.23 -1.04 -19.38
C ARG A 487 11.60 -0.11 -18.24
N ILE A 488 12.19 1.03 -18.54
CA ILE A 488 12.70 1.95 -17.53
C ILE A 488 11.69 3.08 -17.33
N ASN A 489 11.19 3.21 -16.10
CA ASN A 489 10.29 4.27 -15.68
C ASN A 489 11.06 5.30 -14.86
N VAL A 490 10.86 6.59 -15.15
CA VAL A 490 11.39 7.69 -14.32
C VAL A 490 10.21 8.30 -13.55
N CYS A 491 10.14 7.97 -12.26
CA CYS A 491 9.13 8.49 -11.33
C CYS A 491 9.74 9.58 -10.45
N ALA A 492 10.16 10.69 -11.07
CA ALA A 492 10.82 11.80 -10.41
C ALA A 492 10.45 13.14 -11.07
N GLY A 493 10.37 14.20 -10.27
CA GLY A 493 10.04 15.55 -10.71
C GLY A 493 8.57 15.76 -11.08
N PRO A 494 8.18 17.00 -11.49
CA PRO A 494 6.77 17.37 -11.72
C PRO A 494 6.07 16.55 -12.81
N LYS A 495 6.80 16.16 -13.85
CA LYS A 495 6.25 15.41 -15.00
C LYS A 495 5.79 13.99 -14.65
N ALA A 496 6.23 13.45 -13.53
CA ALA A 496 5.83 12.11 -13.09
C ALA A 496 4.46 12.06 -12.41
N GLY A 497 3.76 13.20 -12.28
CA GLY A 497 2.49 13.27 -11.55
C GLY A 497 2.66 13.25 -10.02
N ILE A 498 1.55 13.37 -9.30
CA ILE A 498 1.51 13.36 -7.83
C ILE A 498 0.70 12.13 -7.39
N GLY A 499 1.19 11.42 -6.35
CA GLY A 499 0.44 10.31 -5.76
C GLY A 499 0.15 9.16 -6.72
N VAL A 500 -1.13 8.89 -6.97
CA VAL A 500 -1.61 7.78 -7.82
C VAL A 500 -1.20 7.96 -9.28
N ASP A 501 -1.14 9.20 -9.78
CA ASP A 501 -0.74 9.49 -11.16
C ASP A 501 0.68 9.03 -11.48
N ALA A 502 1.58 9.08 -10.49
CA ALA A 502 2.94 8.58 -10.64
C ALA A 502 3.01 7.03 -10.70
N LEU A 503 2.00 6.34 -10.17
CA LEU A 503 1.92 4.88 -10.15
C LEU A 503 1.41 4.31 -11.47
N GLU A 504 0.48 4.97 -12.13
CA GLU A 504 -0.15 4.49 -13.36
C GLU A 504 0.84 4.13 -14.48
N PRO A 505 1.87 4.96 -14.81
CA PRO A 505 2.88 4.61 -15.79
C PRO A 505 3.67 3.35 -15.42
N VAL A 506 3.94 3.13 -14.13
CA VAL A 506 4.65 1.95 -13.62
C VAL A 506 3.79 0.70 -13.82
N GLN A 507 2.53 0.75 -13.42
CA GLN A 507 1.59 -0.37 -13.61
C GLN A 507 1.39 -0.71 -15.09
N LYS A 508 1.21 0.30 -15.94
CA LYS A 508 1.13 0.10 -17.40
C LYS A 508 2.38 -0.54 -17.99
N SER A 509 3.57 -0.16 -17.50
CA SER A 509 4.82 -0.74 -17.98
C SER A 509 5.03 -2.17 -17.49
N MET A 510 4.49 -2.52 -16.33
CA MET A 510 4.52 -3.90 -15.81
C MET A 510 3.70 -4.85 -16.68
N GLY A 511 2.49 -4.43 -17.11
CA GLY A 511 1.61 -5.25 -17.93
C GLY A 511 1.38 -6.62 -17.30
N ASP A 512 1.82 -7.70 -17.98
CA ASP A 512 1.90 -9.03 -17.36
C ASP A 512 3.21 -9.14 -16.55
N PRO A 513 3.15 -9.09 -15.22
CA PRO A 513 4.34 -9.03 -14.37
C PRO A 513 5.19 -10.32 -14.39
N LEU A 514 4.66 -11.43 -14.90
CA LEU A 514 5.42 -12.67 -15.03
C LEU A 514 6.31 -12.70 -16.29
N ILE A 515 6.01 -11.84 -17.27
CA ILE A 515 6.69 -11.85 -18.58
C ILE A 515 7.58 -10.60 -18.73
N THR A 516 7.14 -9.47 -18.22
CA THR A 516 7.82 -8.18 -18.39
C THR A 516 8.90 -7.95 -17.34
N LYS A 517 9.83 -7.05 -17.66
CA LYS A 517 10.88 -6.59 -16.74
C LYS A 517 10.88 -5.08 -16.68
N THR A 518 10.93 -4.52 -15.47
CA THR A 518 10.93 -3.07 -15.27
C THR A 518 12.00 -2.60 -14.29
N ILE A 519 12.53 -1.41 -14.53
CA ILE A 519 13.34 -0.65 -13.58
C ILE A 519 12.62 0.68 -13.35
N THR A 520 12.22 0.95 -12.10
CA THR A 520 11.62 2.23 -11.72
C THR A 520 12.63 3.06 -10.96
N LEU A 521 12.98 4.23 -11.52
CA LEU A 521 13.93 5.19 -10.95
C LEU A 521 13.16 6.28 -10.21
N SER A 522 13.48 6.52 -8.94
CA SER A 522 12.81 7.55 -8.15
C SER A 522 13.76 8.16 -7.10
N CYS A 523 13.48 9.39 -6.70
CA CYS A 523 14.18 10.09 -5.62
C CYS A 523 13.30 10.43 -4.40
N GLY A 524 12.05 9.95 -4.39
CA GLY A 524 11.11 10.18 -3.29
C GLY A 524 9.72 9.66 -3.59
N LYS A 525 9.23 9.85 -4.82
CA LYS A 525 7.90 9.35 -5.23
C LYS A 525 7.86 7.82 -5.21
N LEU A 526 6.73 7.26 -4.81
CA LEU A 526 6.49 5.82 -4.73
C LEU A 526 7.39 5.04 -3.74
N THR A 527 8.20 5.70 -2.92
CA THR A 527 9.10 5.02 -1.95
C THR A 527 8.36 4.48 -0.74
N THR A 528 7.26 5.13 -0.36
CA THR A 528 6.43 4.72 0.78
C THR A 528 4.95 5.01 0.50
N GLY A 529 4.04 4.29 1.17
CA GLY A 529 2.60 4.53 1.09
C GLY A 529 1.93 4.08 -0.21
N VAL A 530 2.62 3.36 -1.09
CA VAL A 530 2.09 2.90 -2.37
C VAL A 530 2.16 1.37 -2.45
N THR A 531 1.09 0.76 -2.91
CA THR A 531 1.05 -0.67 -3.22
C THR A 531 0.99 -0.87 -4.72
N VAL A 532 1.96 -1.59 -5.27
CA VAL A 532 1.94 -2.09 -6.63
C VAL A 532 1.37 -3.50 -6.57
N LYS A 533 0.16 -3.68 -7.09
CA LYS A 533 -0.56 -4.97 -7.14
C LYS A 533 -0.23 -5.68 -8.43
#